data_f1836b01c8ffb74c2c0a7aa5d25988bf
#
_entry.id   f1836b01c8ffb74c2c0a7aa5d25988bf
#
_cell.length_a   1.000
_cell.length_b   1.000
_cell.length_c   1.000
_cell.angle_alpha   90.00
_cell.angle_beta   90.00
_cell.angle_gamma   90.00
#
_symmetry.space_group_name_H-M   'P 1'
#
loop_
_entity.id
_entity.type
_entity.pdbx_description
1 polymer ?
#
loop_
_entity_poly.entity_id
_entity_poly.type
_entity_poly.pdbx_seq_one_letter_code
_entity_poly.pdbx_strand_id
1 'polypeptide(L)'
;HLEVAGRKTRNDESWDVQKQQIINKEAFLITVRDKKALIGAGLFNYSRDVGMYSVGAYKRELFDKPIGHAVQMKAVEKLKNLGCSKYYLGKRASSLYIQPSSEKEFSISHFKEGFANYIYPQAHIEVLP
;
A
#
# COMPACT_ATOMS: atom_id res chain seq x y z
N HIS A 1 11.61 1.73 5.76
CA HIS A 1 10.49 0.96 6.35
C HIS A 1 10.83 0.40 7.73
N LEU A 2 12.02 -0.20 7.90
CA LEU A 2 12.48 -0.79 9.17
C LEU A 2 12.41 0.24 10.32
N GLU A 3 12.94 1.44 10.12
CA GLU A 3 12.92 2.54 11.09
C GLU A 3 11.50 2.87 11.57
N VAL A 4 10.55 3.02 10.64
CA VAL A 4 9.16 3.37 10.95
C VAL A 4 8.38 2.20 11.55
N ALA A 5 8.60 0.98 11.08
CA ALA A 5 7.92 -0.21 11.57
C ALA A 5 8.45 -0.70 12.92
N GLY A 6 9.67 -0.30 13.31
CA GLY A 6 10.36 -0.75 14.51
C GLY A 6 10.77 -2.22 14.50
N ARG A 7 10.53 -2.91 13.39
CA ARG A 7 10.90 -4.33 13.20
C ARG A 7 11.04 -4.67 11.72
N LYS A 8 11.78 -5.74 11.42
CA LYS A 8 11.83 -6.32 10.07
C LYS A 8 10.46 -6.96 9.77
N THR A 9 9.74 -6.41 8.82
CA THR A 9 8.38 -6.87 8.43
C THR A 9 8.40 -7.86 7.27
N ARG A 10 9.51 -7.94 6.56
CA ARG A 10 9.73 -8.84 5.42
C ARG A 10 11.19 -9.29 5.41
N ASN A 11 11.49 -10.42 4.80
CA ASN A 11 12.85 -10.88 4.56
C ASN A 11 13.54 -10.02 3.47
N ASP A 12 14.85 -10.13 3.36
CA ASP A 12 15.64 -9.32 2.42
C ASP A 12 15.31 -9.69 0.98
N GLU A 13 15.09 -10.97 0.69
CA GLU A 13 14.66 -11.46 -0.62
C GLU A 13 13.39 -10.78 -1.12
N SER A 14 12.40 -10.57 -0.23
CA SER A 14 11.18 -9.83 -0.60
C SER A 14 11.46 -8.37 -0.98
N TRP A 15 12.45 -7.73 -0.34
CA TRP A 15 12.85 -6.37 -0.70
C TRP A 15 13.61 -6.33 -2.02
N ASP A 16 14.43 -7.33 -2.30
CA ASP A 16 15.14 -7.46 -3.57
C ASP A 16 14.18 -7.68 -4.73
N VAL A 17 13.14 -8.50 -4.55
CA VAL A 17 12.07 -8.67 -5.54
C VAL A 17 11.38 -7.33 -5.82
N GLN A 18 11.02 -6.56 -4.77
CA GLN A 18 10.36 -5.26 -4.96
C GLN A 18 11.27 -4.25 -5.67
N LYS A 19 12.56 -4.26 -5.36
CA LYS A 19 13.56 -3.45 -6.07
C LYS A 19 13.62 -3.84 -7.55
N GLN A 20 13.65 -5.15 -7.84
CA GLN A 20 13.67 -5.63 -9.22
C GLN A 20 12.40 -5.25 -9.98
N GLN A 21 11.23 -5.29 -9.33
CA GLN A 21 9.96 -4.82 -9.94
C GLN A 21 10.02 -3.34 -10.35
N ILE A 22 10.69 -2.50 -9.55
CA ILE A 22 10.89 -1.08 -9.93
C ILE A 22 11.80 -0.97 -11.16
N ILE A 23 12.89 -1.74 -11.20
CA ILE A 23 13.83 -1.77 -12.33
C ILE A 23 13.14 -2.24 -13.61
N ASN A 24 12.30 -3.25 -13.50
CA ASN A 24 11.52 -3.83 -14.61
C ASN A 24 10.32 -2.96 -15.03
N LYS A 25 10.09 -1.81 -14.39
CA LYS A 25 8.91 -0.96 -14.62
C LYS A 25 7.57 -1.66 -14.35
N GLU A 26 7.53 -2.52 -13.35
CA GLU A 26 6.34 -3.20 -12.82
C GLU A 26 5.85 -2.55 -11.51
N ALA A 27 6.67 -1.67 -10.96
CA ALA A 27 6.37 -0.90 -9.75
C ALA A 27 7.00 0.49 -9.81
N PHE A 28 6.52 1.37 -8.94
CA PHE A 28 7.14 2.67 -8.70
C PHE A 28 7.06 3.04 -7.22
N LEU A 29 7.99 3.89 -6.80
CA LEU A 29 8.07 4.43 -5.45
C LEU A 29 7.73 5.91 -5.47
N ILE A 30 6.86 6.34 -4.56
CA ILE A 30 6.62 7.75 -4.25
C ILE A 30 7.25 8.04 -2.90
N THR A 31 8.07 9.08 -2.83
CA THR A 31 8.70 9.53 -1.59
C THR A 31 8.29 10.94 -1.26
N VAL A 32 8.12 11.21 0.02
CA VAL A 32 7.89 12.56 0.55
C VAL A 32 9.08 12.98 1.40
N ARG A 33 9.59 14.15 1.13
CA ARG A 33 10.71 14.73 1.86
C ARG A 33 10.32 16.07 2.46
N ASP A 34 10.79 16.31 3.68
CA ASP A 34 10.84 17.64 4.27
C ASP A 34 12.31 18.08 4.23
N LYS A 35 12.59 19.12 3.44
CA LYS A 35 13.97 19.53 3.09
C LYS A 35 14.75 18.32 2.55
N LYS A 36 15.71 17.78 3.33
CA LYS A 36 16.52 16.61 2.96
C LYS A 36 16.06 15.32 3.62
N ALA A 37 15.20 15.40 4.64
CA ALA A 37 14.74 14.24 5.41
C ALA A 37 13.63 13.49 4.67
N LEU A 38 13.76 12.17 4.55
CA LEU A 38 12.66 11.29 4.07
C LEU A 38 11.63 11.13 5.19
N ILE A 39 10.39 11.59 4.96
CA ILE A 39 9.31 11.55 5.94
C ILE A 39 8.20 10.58 5.60
N GLY A 40 8.16 10.10 4.38
CA GLY A 40 7.17 9.11 3.95
C GLY A 40 7.52 8.49 2.61
N ALA A 41 7.04 7.27 2.39
CA ALA A 41 7.16 6.57 1.12
C ALA A 41 6.00 5.60 0.91
N GLY A 42 5.61 5.40 -0.35
CA GLY A 42 4.68 4.37 -0.79
C GLY A 42 5.18 3.64 -2.02
N LEU A 43 5.11 2.30 -2.00
CA LEU A 43 5.40 1.43 -3.13
C LEU A 43 4.10 0.96 -3.77
N PHE A 44 4.05 1.05 -5.08
CA PHE A 44 2.90 0.73 -5.90
C PHE A 44 3.33 -0.18 -7.04
N ASN A 45 2.67 -1.32 -7.15
CA ASN A 45 2.83 -2.20 -8.30
C ASN A 45 1.76 -1.88 -9.34
N TYR A 46 2.03 -2.19 -10.59
CA TYR A 46 1.04 -2.08 -11.65
C TYR A 46 1.29 -3.11 -12.75
N SER A 47 0.21 -3.53 -13.38
CA SER A 47 0.25 -4.43 -14.54
C SER A 47 -0.99 -4.19 -15.38
N ARG A 48 -0.81 -3.99 -16.67
CA ARG A 48 -1.91 -3.71 -17.62
C ARG A 48 -2.75 -2.52 -17.12
N ASP A 49 -4.01 -2.78 -16.73
CA ASP A 49 -5.00 -1.79 -16.33
C ASP A 49 -5.20 -1.69 -14.80
N VAL A 50 -4.39 -2.41 -14.01
CA VAL A 50 -4.54 -2.48 -12.56
C VAL A 50 -3.29 -1.95 -11.86
N GLY A 51 -3.48 -1.02 -10.94
CA GLY A 51 -2.49 -0.62 -9.95
C GLY A 51 -2.81 -1.20 -8.58
N MET A 52 -1.79 -1.38 -7.74
CA MET A 52 -1.93 -1.92 -6.39
C MET A 52 -1.06 -1.16 -5.39
N TYR A 53 -1.64 -0.81 -4.25
CA TYR A 53 -0.90 -0.29 -3.09
C TYR A 53 -0.25 -1.44 -2.33
N SER A 54 1.06 -1.52 -2.34
CA SER A 54 1.81 -2.66 -1.80
C SER A 54 2.41 -2.41 -0.44
N VAL A 55 3.04 -1.25 -0.25
CA VAL A 55 3.71 -0.91 1.02
C VAL A 55 3.64 0.59 1.24
N GLY A 56 3.39 0.99 2.49
CA GLY A 56 3.53 2.36 2.94
C GLY A 56 4.37 2.44 4.21
N ALA A 57 5.16 3.49 4.32
CA ALA A 57 5.93 3.81 5.50
C ALA A 57 5.95 5.34 5.69
N TYR A 58 5.46 5.81 6.81
CA TYR A 58 5.36 7.23 7.14
C TYR A 58 5.87 7.46 8.56
N LYS A 59 6.58 8.54 8.80
CA LYS A 59 7.04 8.91 10.14
C LYS A 59 5.85 9.10 11.07
N ARG A 60 5.87 8.37 12.21
CA ARG A 60 4.73 8.33 13.15
C ARG A 60 4.46 9.67 13.81
N GLU A 61 5.51 10.42 14.09
CA GLU A 61 5.42 11.77 14.66
C GLU A 61 4.74 12.80 13.74
N LEU A 62 4.45 12.41 12.49
CA LEU A 62 3.81 13.26 11.48
C LEU A 62 2.44 12.70 11.03
N PHE A 63 1.82 11.82 11.82
CA PHE A 63 0.52 11.24 11.46
C PHE A 63 -0.64 12.24 11.52
N ASP A 64 -0.45 13.38 12.19
CA ASP A 64 -1.34 14.54 12.14
C ASP A 64 -1.34 15.23 10.78
N LYS A 65 -0.30 15.03 9.98
CA LYS A 65 -0.17 15.60 8.64
C LYS A 65 -0.68 14.62 7.57
N PRO A 66 -1.31 15.11 6.49
CA PRO A 66 -1.89 14.27 5.46
C PRO A 66 -0.85 13.69 4.47
N ILE A 67 0.32 13.25 4.96
CA ILE A 67 1.42 12.74 4.14
C ILE A 67 0.97 11.50 3.35
N GLY A 68 0.31 10.56 4.03
CA GLY A 68 -0.23 9.36 3.40
C GLY A 68 -1.25 9.69 2.30
N HIS A 69 -2.11 10.68 2.53
CA HIS A 69 -3.09 11.14 1.54
C HIS A 69 -2.40 11.73 0.31
N ALA A 70 -1.39 12.57 0.50
CA ALA A 70 -0.62 13.14 -0.61
C ALA A 70 0.07 12.05 -1.45
N VAL A 71 0.63 11.02 -0.81
CA VAL A 71 1.23 9.87 -1.50
C VAL A 71 0.19 9.09 -2.30
N GLN A 72 -0.98 8.82 -1.73
CA GLN A 72 -2.07 8.14 -2.43
C GLN A 72 -2.58 8.94 -3.64
N MET A 73 -2.79 10.23 -3.48
CA MET A 73 -3.22 11.09 -4.60
C MET A 73 -2.22 11.10 -5.75
N LYS A 74 -0.92 11.19 -5.43
CA LYS A 74 0.14 11.11 -6.45
C LYS A 74 0.23 9.73 -7.09
N ALA A 75 -0.07 8.66 -6.35
CA ALA A 75 -0.15 7.32 -6.90
C ALA A 75 -1.30 7.16 -7.89
N VAL A 76 -2.49 7.64 -7.54
CA VAL A 76 -3.67 7.63 -8.43
C VAL A 76 -3.37 8.39 -9.73
N GLU A 77 -2.81 9.60 -9.64
CA GLU A 77 -2.40 10.38 -10.81
C GLU A 77 -1.39 9.61 -11.70
N LYS A 78 -0.38 9.01 -11.07
CA LYS A 78 0.64 8.23 -11.77
C LYS A 78 0.07 6.98 -12.43
N LEU A 79 -0.77 6.22 -11.73
CA LEU A 79 -1.42 5.02 -12.25
C LEU A 79 -2.34 5.35 -13.43
N LYS A 80 -3.11 6.44 -13.33
CA LYS A 80 -3.95 6.93 -14.43
C LYS A 80 -3.11 7.25 -15.67
N ASN A 81 -1.98 7.92 -15.50
CA ASN A 81 -1.07 8.23 -16.60
C ASN A 81 -0.40 6.99 -17.21
N LEU A 82 -0.29 5.90 -16.44
CA LEU A 82 0.19 4.59 -16.90
C LEU A 82 -0.90 3.75 -17.58
N GLY A 83 -2.14 4.25 -17.68
CA GLY A 83 -3.25 3.57 -18.29
C GLY A 83 -4.05 2.64 -17.38
N CYS A 84 -3.77 2.66 -16.06
CA CYS A 84 -4.53 1.85 -15.11
C CYS A 84 -5.94 2.44 -14.93
N SER A 85 -6.95 1.61 -15.10
CA SER A 85 -8.37 1.94 -14.87
C SER A 85 -8.85 1.54 -13.48
N LYS A 86 -8.09 0.68 -12.78
CA LYS A 86 -8.41 0.15 -11.47
C LYS A 86 -7.24 0.36 -10.51
N TYR A 87 -7.58 0.63 -9.26
CA TYR A 87 -6.60 0.76 -8.18
C TYR A 87 -7.02 -0.08 -6.99
N TYR A 88 -6.24 -1.13 -6.71
CA TYR A 88 -6.50 -2.07 -5.63
C TYR A 88 -5.77 -1.65 -4.35
N LEU A 89 -6.54 -1.39 -3.30
CA LEU A 89 -6.04 -0.92 -1.99
C LEU A 89 -5.76 -2.06 -1.01
N GLY A 90 -6.05 -3.30 -1.40
CA GLY A 90 -5.90 -4.48 -0.58
C GLY A 90 -7.13 -4.79 0.27
N LYS A 91 -6.98 -5.76 1.16
CA LYS A 91 -8.07 -6.28 1.99
C LYS A 91 -8.64 -5.22 2.94
N ARG A 92 -9.96 -5.21 3.08
CA ARG A 92 -10.68 -4.45 4.12
C ARG A 92 -10.61 -5.20 5.44
N ALA A 93 -10.43 -4.50 6.56
CA ALA A 93 -10.52 -5.09 7.88
C ALA A 93 -11.96 -5.51 8.21
N SER A 94 -12.12 -6.62 8.93
CA SER A 94 -13.42 -7.09 9.39
C SER A 94 -13.28 -7.89 10.69
N SER A 95 -14.26 -7.72 11.58
CA SER A 95 -14.43 -8.56 12.78
C SER A 95 -15.04 -9.93 12.46
N LEU A 96 -15.61 -10.10 11.26
CA LEU A 96 -16.28 -11.33 10.82
C LEU A 96 -15.34 -12.35 10.20
N TYR A 97 -14.05 -12.06 10.08
CA TYR A 97 -13.07 -13.04 9.61
C TYR A 97 -12.81 -14.11 10.67
N ILE A 98 -12.41 -15.30 10.25
CA ILE A 98 -11.98 -16.41 11.14
C ILE A 98 -10.92 -15.92 12.14
N GLN A 99 -10.01 -15.06 11.67
CA GLN A 99 -9.11 -14.30 12.52
C GLN A 99 -9.53 -12.81 12.43
N PRO A 100 -10.20 -12.27 13.46
CA PRO A 100 -10.64 -10.89 13.46
C PRO A 100 -9.47 -9.92 13.28
N SER A 101 -9.72 -8.83 12.56
CA SER A 101 -8.72 -7.78 12.35
C SER A 101 -8.40 -7.04 13.65
N SER A 102 -7.14 -6.66 13.82
CA SER A 102 -6.69 -5.83 14.93
C SER A 102 -7.13 -4.37 14.78
N GLU A 103 -7.11 -3.59 15.85
CA GLU A 103 -7.39 -2.14 15.84
C GLU A 103 -6.52 -1.39 14.81
N LYS A 104 -5.25 -1.79 14.71
CA LYS A 104 -4.33 -1.22 13.72
C LYS A 104 -4.80 -1.51 12.28
N GLU A 105 -5.29 -2.71 12.00
CA GLU A 105 -5.80 -3.08 10.68
C GLU A 105 -7.10 -2.33 10.38
N PHE A 106 -7.96 -2.10 11.36
CA PHE A 106 -9.14 -1.24 11.20
C PHE A 106 -8.75 0.19 10.88
N SER A 107 -7.78 0.77 11.58
CA SER A 107 -7.27 2.12 11.28
C SER A 107 -6.70 2.23 9.86
N ILE A 108 -5.92 1.24 9.43
CA ILE A 108 -5.38 1.18 8.06
C ILE A 108 -6.52 1.02 7.04
N SER A 109 -7.53 0.22 7.34
CA SER A 109 -8.70 0.03 6.48
C SER A 109 -9.48 1.32 6.31
N HIS A 110 -9.75 2.02 7.39
CA HIS A 110 -10.43 3.31 7.38
C HIS A 110 -9.69 4.35 6.51
N PHE A 111 -8.37 4.42 6.65
CA PHE A 111 -7.54 5.26 5.77
C PHE A 111 -7.70 4.90 4.28
N LYS A 112 -7.70 3.61 3.95
CA LYS A 112 -7.84 3.11 2.57
C LYS A 112 -9.24 3.37 2.01
N GLU A 113 -10.28 3.24 2.82
CA GLU A 113 -11.68 3.47 2.44
C GLU A 113 -11.92 4.89 1.92
N GLY A 114 -11.15 5.87 2.40
CA GLY A 114 -11.20 7.25 1.89
C GLY A 114 -10.81 7.40 0.41
N PHE A 115 -10.19 6.39 -0.19
CA PHE A 115 -9.79 6.37 -1.61
C PHE A 115 -10.55 5.31 -2.41
N ALA A 116 -11.41 4.51 -1.76
CA ALA A 116 -12.15 3.43 -2.41
C ALA A 116 -13.57 3.88 -2.76
N ASN A 117 -14.00 3.59 -3.97
CA ASN A 117 -15.39 3.78 -4.42
C ASN A 117 -16.13 2.44 -4.60
N TYR A 118 -15.41 1.31 -4.51
CA TYR A 118 -15.99 -0.03 -4.60
C TYR A 118 -15.39 -0.98 -3.58
N ILE A 119 -16.21 -1.92 -3.10
CA ILE A 119 -15.81 -3.05 -2.27
C ILE A 119 -16.28 -4.32 -2.98
N TYR A 120 -15.33 -5.20 -3.29
CA TYR A 120 -15.63 -6.47 -3.94
C TYR A 120 -15.48 -7.62 -2.94
N PRO A 121 -16.45 -8.52 -2.83
CA PRO A 121 -16.27 -9.76 -2.07
C PRO A 121 -15.19 -10.61 -2.74
N GLN A 122 -14.32 -11.21 -1.93
CA GLN A 122 -13.30 -12.14 -2.39
C GLN A 122 -13.52 -13.47 -1.66
N ALA A 123 -13.73 -14.53 -2.42
CA ALA A 123 -13.82 -15.89 -1.89
C ALA A 123 -12.44 -16.56 -1.95
N HIS A 124 -12.03 -17.18 -0.86
CA HIS A 124 -10.92 -18.12 -0.84
C HIS A 124 -11.52 -19.54 -0.92
N ILE A 125 -11.16 -20.25 -1.97
CA ILE A 125 -11.62 -21.63 -2.18
C ILE A 125 -10.40 -22.53 -1.98
N GLU A 126 -10.48 -23.39 -0.99
CA GLU A 126 -9.49 -24.44 -0.76
C GLU A 126 -10.02 -25.75 -1.38
N VAL A 127 -9.27 -26.29 -2.33
CA VAL A 127 -9.59 -27.60 -2.93
C VAL A 127 -8.87 -28.62 -2.09
N LEU A 128 -9.64 -29.38 -1.31
CA LEU A 128 -9.11 -30.51 -0.56
C LEU A 128 -8.77 -31.64 -1.54
N PRO A 129 -7.65 -32.37 -1.29
CA PRO A 129 -7.24 -33.50 -2.13
C PRO A 129 -8.21 -34.67 -2.04
#